data_f7ff01a40510347a19697eadf30338de
#
_entry.id   f7ff01a40510347a19697eadf30338de
#
_cell.length_a   1.000
_cell.length_b   1.000
_cell.length_c   1.000
_cell.angle_alpha   90.00
_cell.angle_beta   90.00
_cell.angle_gamma   90.00
#
_symmetry.space_group_name_H-M   'P 1'
#
loop_
_entity.id
_entity.type
_entity.pdbx_description
1 polymer ?
#
loop_
_entity_poly.entity_id
_entity_poly.type
_entity_poly.pdbx_seq_one_letter_code
_entity_poly.pdbx_strand_id
1 'polypeptide(L)'
;MTIVATRLLDKPIIHPDMDGRMGSNINGPSVIRVPDWVRQPLGRYYLYFSHHKGTYIRLAYADALMGPWKIHTPGVLDVSQSLFAATDPPEPPPDQRPSWADTLAGGYLYAHVASPDMHIDESQRQIRMYYHGLLPNGDQMTRVADSKDGLSFNPKAPLLGPPYFRVFEYGQWIYAISWRGAFLRARNWHGPFEAQHAPGPAMCLFDDGSGIELRHPTLYRQGDVLHLFFSCTGDCPERVYHSQCRMHDDWDCWEFSQPQIILSPELTWEGTDLAATTSVVGAADSRLRELRDPGIFVEDGKIYLFYSGAGESAIGIAQLDGL
;
A
#
# COMPACT_ATOMS: atom_id res chain seq x y z
N MET A 1 -0.78 5.04 -25.34
CA MET A 1 -2.11 4.38 -25.24
C MET A 1 -2.79 4.92 -23.99
N THR A 2 -4.13 4.95 -23.95
CA THR A 2 -4.86 5.41 -22.76
C THR A 2 -5.13 4.20 -21.89
N ILE A 3 -4.78 4.27 -20.62
CA ILE A 3 -5.08 3.20 -19.66
C ILE A 3 -6.53 3.33 -19.25
N VAL A 4 -7.23 2.20 -19.23
CA VAL A 4 -8.63 2.10 -18.83
C VAL A 4 -8.73 1.15 -17.63
N ALA A 5 -9.33 1.63 -16.55
CA ALA A 5 -9.66 0.82 -15.38
C ALA A 5 -11.15 0.44 -15.43
N THR A 6 -11.45 -0.85 -15.52
CA THR A 6 -12.81 -1.38 -15.55
C THR A 6 -13.11 -2.12 -14.25
N ARG A 7 -14.08 -1.63 -13.46
CA ARG A 7 -14.54 -2.32 -12.25
C ARG A 7 -15.08 -3.71 -12.59
N LEU A 8 -14.66 -4.71 -11.84
CA LEU A 8 -15.11 -6.09 -12.06
C LEU A 8 -16.40 -6.43 -11.29
N LEU A 9 -16.71 -5.66 -10.26
CA LEU A 9 -17.87 -5.85 -9.38
C LEU A 9 -18.49 -4.51 -8.97
N ASP A 10 -19.82 -4.50 -8.76
CA ASP A 10 -20.57 -3.34 -8.23
C ASP A 10 -20.51 -3.24 -6.71
N LYS A 11 -19.90 -4.22 -6.05
CA LYS A 11 -19.75 -4.29 -4.58
C LYS A 11 -18.27 -4.47 -4.21
N PRO A 12 -17.89 -4.06 -3.00
CA PRO A 12 -16.54 -4.34 -2.51
C PRO A 12 -16.34 -5.85 -2.28
N ILE A 13 -15.11 -6.28 -2.38
CA ILE A 13 -14.70 -7.66 -2.08
C ILE A 13 -14.36 -7.85 -0.59
N ILE A 14 -13.96 -6.78 0.10
CA ILE A 14 -13.75 -6.74 1.55
C ILE A 14 -14.53 -5.54 2.11
N HIS A 15 -15.29 -5.75 3.18
CA HIS A 15 -16.08 -4.73 3.86
C HIS A 15 -16.21 -5.04 5.37
N PRO A 16 -16.58 -4.07 6.22
CA PRO A 16 -16.57 -4.22 7.68
C PRO A 16 -17.44 -5.36 8.22
N ASP A 17 -18.57 -5.66 7.54
CA ASP A 17 -19.51 -6.67 8.02
C ASP A 17 -18.99 -8.13 7.89
N MET A 18 -17.82 -8.34 7.25
CA MET A 18 -17.25 -9.68 7.10
C MET A 18 -16.63 -10.21 8.39
N ASP A 19 -16.09 -9.34 9.25
CA ASP A 19 -15.52 -9.70 10.55
C ASP A 19 -15.49 -8.47 11.46
N GLY A 20 -16.23 -8.50 12.57
CA GLY A 20 -16.31 -7.38 13.54
C GLY A 20 -14.98 -6.96 14.16
N ARG A 21 -13.97 -7.85 14.17
CA ARG A 21 -12.61 -7.54 14.66
C ARG A 21 -11.85 -6.59 13.72
N MET A 22 -12.18 -6.57 12.44
CA MET A 22 -11.51 -5.68 11.48
C MET A 22 -11.77 -4.21 11.76
N GLY A 23 -12.94 -3.86 12.34
CA GLY A 23 -13.39 -2.48 12.41
C GLY A 23 -13.76 -1.92 11.04
N SER A 24 -13.92 -0.61 10.96
CA SER A 24 -14.42 0.09 9.77
C SER A 24 -13.32 0.61 8.83
N ASN A 25 -12.06 0.63 9.27
CA ASN A 25 -10.94 1.10 8.43
C ASN A 25 -10.26 -0.10 7.77
N ILE A 26 -10.22 -0.12 6.44
CA ILE A 26 -9.77 -1.24 5.59
C ILE A 26 -8.98 -0.67 4.42
N ASN A 27 -7.65 -0.88 4.41
CA ASN A 27 -6.76 -0.25 3.45
C ASN A 27 -5.52 -1.09 3.09
N GLY A 28 -4.74 -0.60 2.12
CA GLY A 28 -3.44 -1.12 1.74
C GLY A 28 -3.45 -2.56 1.21
N PRO A 29 -4.29 -2.90 0.22
CA PRO A 29 -4.39 -4.25 -0.31
C PRO A 29 -3.10 -4.67 -1.02
N SER A 30 -2.65 -5.89 -0.74
CA SER A 30 -1.59 -6.59 -1.48
C SER A 30 -1.98 -8.05 -1.67
N VAL A 31 -2.04 -8.49 -2.93
CA VAL A 31 -2.55 -9.82 -3.28
C VAL A 31 -1.44 -10.70 -3.81
N ILE A 32 -1.48 -11.97 -3.43
CA ILE A 32 -0.67 -13.02 -4.04
C ILE A 32 -1.55 -14.20 -4.47
N ARG A 33 -1.14 -14.86 -5.55
CA ARG A 33 -1.49 -16.25 -5.78
C ARG A 33 -0.63 -17.09 -4.86
N VAL A 34 -1.26 -17.95 -4.05
CA VAL A 34 -0.52 -18.80 -3.11
C VAL A 34 0.33 -19.79 -3.90
N PRO A 35 1.65 -19.85 -3.66
CA PRO A 35 2.54 -20.76 -4.39
C PRO A 35 2.21 -22.23 -4.14
N ASP A 36 2.42 -23.08 -5.15
CA ASP A 36 2.12 -24.51 -5.10
C ASP A 36 2.95 -25.27 -4.04
N TRP A 37 4.07 -24.71 -3.59
CA TRP A 37 4.88 -25.29 -2.51
C TRP A 37 4.32 -25.04 -1.11
N VAL A 38 3.33 -24.16 -0.92
CA VAL A 38 2.63 -23.95 0.35
C VAL A 38 1.71 -25.15 0.60
N ARG A 39 1.94 -25.80 1.72
CA ARG A 39 1.13 -26.97 2.10
C ARG A 39 -0.17 -26.53 2.76
N GLN A 40 -1.29 -27.13 2.32
CA GLN A 40 -2.62 -26.87 2.88
C GLN A 40 -3.00 -25.38 2.94
N PRO A 41 -2.97 -24.65 1.81
CA PRO A 41 -3.36 -23.25 1.78
C PRO A 41 -4.84 -23.10 2.16
N LEU A 42 -5.20 -21.94 2.71
CA LEU A 42 -6.60 -21.60 3.01
C LEU A 42 -7.45 -21.38 1.75
N GLY A 43 -6.81 -20.97 0.66
CA GLY A 43 -7.40 -20.72 -0.66
C GLY A 43 -6.32 -20.46 -1.69
N ARG A 44 -6.71 -20.28 -2.95
CA ARG A 44 -5.80 -20.03 -4.07
C ARG A 44 -5.17 -18.64 -4.01
N TYR A 45 -5.86 -17.64 -3.46
CA TYR A 45 -5.40 -16.27 -3.33
C TYR A 45 -5.42 -15.84 -1.88
N TYR A 46 -4.39 -15.07 -1.51
CA TYR A 46 -4.29 -14.37 -0.24
C TYR A 46 -4.26 -12.87 -0.52
N LEU A 47 -5.15 -12.12 0.14
CA LEU A 47 -5.20 -10.67 0.14
C LEU A 47 -4.84 -10.18 1.53
N TYR A 48 -3.68 -9.54 1.63
CA TYR A 48 -3.20 -8.90 2.84
C TYR A 48 -3.63 -7.45 2.84
N PHE A 49 -4.02 -6.93 4.00
CA PHE A 49 -4.48 -5.56 4.14
C PHE A 49 -4.35 -5.10 5.59
N SER A 50 -4.62 -3.83 5.85
CA SER A 50 -4.43 -3.23 7.16
C SER A 50 -5.59 -2.36 7.60
N HIS A 51 -5.46 -1.83 8.77
CA HIS A 51 -6.17 -0.69 9.32
C HIS A 51 -5.13 0.39 9.60
N HIS A 52 -5.39 1.61 9.29
CA HIS A 52 -4.42 2.70 9.45
C HIS A 52 -3.86 2.80 10.88
N LYS A 53 -4.72 2.60 11.88
CA LYS A 53 -4.37 2.54 13.31
C LYS A 53 -4.44 1.10 13.86
N GLY A 54 -4.22 0.09 13.00
CA GLY A 54 -4.42 -1.31 13.36
C GLY A 54 -3.20 -1.96 13.99
N THR A 55 -3.45 -2.86 14.91
CA THR A 55 -2.40 -3.57 15.65
C THR A 55 -2.00 -4.89 15.02
N TYR A 56 -2.53 -5.24 13.83
CA TYR A 56 -2.15 -6.45 13.13
C TYR A 56 -2.38 -6.35 11.62
N ILE A 57 -1.56 -7.06 10.85
CA ILE A 57 -1.79 -7.25 9.42
C ILE A 57 -2.87 -8.32 9.25
N ARG A 58 -3.88 -7.99 8.45
CA ARG A 58 -5.06 -8.81 8.16
C ARG A 58 -4.84 -9.66 6.93
N LEU A 59 -5.61 -10.74 6.84
CA LEU A 59 -5.62 -11.62 5.69
C LEU A 59 -7.05 -12.00 5.34
N ALA A 60 -7.38 -11.89 4.06
CA ALA A 60 -8.50 -12.60 3.44
C ALA A 60 -7.99 -13.62 2.44
N TYR A 61 -8.77 -14.67 2.19
CA TYR A 61 -8.44 -15.73 1.24
C TYR A 61 -9.65 -16.12 0.39
N ALA A 62 -9.40 -16.55 -0.83
CA ALA A 62 -10.41 -17.00 -1.78
C ALA A 62 -9.84 -17.97 -2.80
N ASP A 63 -10.72 -18.68 -3.51
CA ASP A 63 -10.34 -19.54 -4.64
C ASP A 63 -10.48 -18.83 -6.02
N ALA A 64 -11.08 -17.64 -6.03
CA ALA A 64 -11.19 -16.77 -7.19
C ALA A 64 -10.97 -15.31 -6.81
N LEU A 65 -10.40 -14.49 -7.71
CA LEU A 65 -10.09 -13.06 -7.45
C LEU A 65 -11.33 -12.22 -7.13
N MET A 66 -12.46 -12.53 -7.74
CA MET A 66 -13.74 -11.88 -7.43
C MET A 66 -14.42 -12.43 -6.18
N GLY A 67 -13.80 -13.39 -5.49
CA GLY A 67 -14.33 -14.02 -4.28
C GLY A 67 -15.26 -15.23 -4.54
N PRO A 68 -16.04 -15.66 -3.54
CA PRO A 68 -16.20 -14.98 -2.24
C PRO A 68 -14.93 -15.04 -1.37
N TRP A 69 -14.55 -13.90 -0.83
CA TRP A 69 -13.45 -13.81 0.11
C TRP A 69 -13.89 -14.15 1.54
N LYS A 70 -13.00 -14.78 2.29
CA LYS A 70 -13.19 -15.13 3.70
C LYS A 70 -12.07 -14.53 4.53
N ILE A 71 -12.40 -13.99 5.69
CA ILE A 71 -11.42 -13.40 6.59
C ILE A 71 -10.73 -14.48 7.41
N HIS A 72 -9.41 -14.45 7.45
CA HIS A 72 -8.60 -15.21 8.40
C HIS A 72 -8.51 -14.39 9.70
N THR A 73 -9.42 -14.65 10.62
CA THR A 73 -9.63 -13.86 11.84
C THR A 73 -8.36 -13.63 12.69
N PRO A 74 -7.39 -14.58 12.82
CA PRO A 74 -6.15 -14.32 13.56
C PRO A 74 -5.30 -13.18 12.97
N GLY A 75 -5.42 -12.90 11.66
CA GLY A 75 -4.43 -12.10 10.93
C GLY A 75 -3.12 -12.86 10.75
N VAL A 76 -2.05 -12.17 10.37
CA VAL A 76 -0.77 -12.83 10.02
C VAL A 76 0.44 -12.25 10.74
N LEU A 77 0.35 -11.03 11.27
CA LEU A 77 1.41 -10.39 12.04
C LEU A 77 0.79 -9.39 13.02
N ASP A 78 0.93 -9.65 14.29
CA ASP A 78 0.52 -8.74 15.37
C ASP A 78 1.63 -7.73 15.70
N VAL A 79 1.25 -6.52 16.12
CA VAL A 79 2.21 -5.45 16.46
C VAL A 79 3.19 -5.88 17.55
N SER A 80 2.76 -6.69 18.50
CA SER A 80 3.63 -7.21 19.56
C SER A 80 4.75 -8.14 19.05
N GLN A 81 4.59 -8.68 17.85
CA GLN A 81 5.56 -9.55 17.18
C GLN A 81 6.33 -8.82 16.07
N SER A 82 5.95 -7.60 15.73
CA SER A 82 6.40 -6.85 14.56
C SER A 82 7.77 -6.19 14.69
N LEU A 83 8.36 -6.19 15.86
CA LEU A 83 9.58 -5.44 16.22
C LEU A 83 9.40 -3.90 16.14
N PHE A 84 8.17 -3.41 16.14
CA PHE A 84 7.80 -2.01 16.32
C PHE A 84 7.25 -1.77 17.73
N ALA A 85 6.91 -0.51 18.06
CA ALA A 85 6.29 -0.18 19.32
C ALA A 85 4.93 -0.89 19.45
N ALA A 86 4.76 -1.68 20.52
CA ALA A 86 3.52 -2.41 20.79
C ALA A 86 2.48 -1.57 21.58
N THR A 87 2.90 -0.42 22.08
CA THR A 87 2.07 0.55 22.80
C THR A 87 2.34 1.95 22.26
N ASP A 88 1.37 2.82 22.38
CA ASP A 88 1.51 4.20 21.91
C ASP A 88 2.71 4.88 22.59
N PRO A 89 3.62 5.50 21.85
CA PRO A 89 4.70 6.28 22.43
C PRO A 89 4.15 7.50 23.18
N PRO A 90 4.86 8.03 24.17
CA PRO A 90 4.47 9.25 24.84
C PRO A 90 4.44 10.41 23.83
N GLU A 91 3.43 11.27 23.93
CA GLU A 91 3.38 12.46 23.08
C GLU A 91 4.54 13.39 23.37
N PRO A 92 5.25 13.88 22.33
CA PRO A 92 6.30 14.87 22.51
C PRO A 92 5.72 16.20 23.00
N PRO A 93 6.54 17.05 23.62
CA PRO A 93 6.16 18.42 23.96
C PRO A 93 5.61 19.17 22.74
N PRO A 94 4.68 20.13 22.92
CA PRO A 94 4.04 20.83 21.80
C PRO A 94 5.01 21.50 20.82
N ASP A 95 6.13 22.00 21.30
CA ASP A 95 7.21 22.60 20.50
C ASP A 95 8.04 21.62 19.67
N GLN A 96 7.88 20.32 19.91
CA GLN A 96 8.54 19.23 19.18
C GLN A 96 7.57 18.46 18.27
N ARG A 97 6.29 18.82 18.25
CA ARG A 97 5.30 18.19 17.38
C ARG A 97 5.46 18.68 15.93
N PRO A 98 5.35 17.80 14.93
CA PRO A 98 5.24 18.24 13.54
C PRO A 98 4.00 19.13 13.36
N SER A 99 4.11 20.19 12.57
CA SER A 99 2.98 21.14 12.35
C SER A 99 1.72 20.49 11.76
N TRP A 100 1.87 19.39 11.01
CA TRP A 100 0.75 18.62 10.47
C TRP A 100 0.03 17.76 11.53
N ALA A 101 0.67 17.48 12.66
CA ALA A 101 0.09 16.64 13.72
C ALA A 101 -1.14 17.27 14.39
N ASP A 102 -1.18 18.60 14.46
CA ASP A 102 -2.28 19.35 15.05
C ASP A 102 -3.57 19.27 14.20
N THR A 103 -3.47 18.85 12.93
CA THR A 103 -4.61 18.69 12.03
C THR A 103 -5.27 17.31 12.16
N LEU A 104 -4.65 16.37 12.89
CA LEU A 104 -5.14 15.01 13.03
C LEU A 104 -6.02 14.84 14.26
N ALA A 105 -7.30 14.57 14.06
CA ALA A 105 -8.21 14.16 15.13
C ALA A 105 -7.74 12.81 15.72
N GLY A 106 -7.52 12.75 17.04
CA GLY A 106 -7.15 11.53 17.76
C GLY A 106 -5.64 11.22 17.77
N GLY A 107 -4.80 12.25 17.55
CA GLY A 107 -3.34 12.13 17.63
C GLY A 107 -2.70 11.46 16.43
N TYR A 108 -1.37 11.47 16.37
CA TYR A 108 -0.57 10.91 15.27
C TYR A 108 0.38 9.80 15.75
N LEU A 109 0.53 9.63 17.05
CA LEU A 109 1.38 8.59 17.65
C LEU A 109 0.49 7.45 18.17
N TYR A 110 0.34 6.43 17.40
CA TYR A 110 -0.36 5.20 17.77
C TYR A 110 0.43 3.99 17.31
N ALA A 111 0.55 3.00 18.19
CA ALA A 111 1.19 1.73 17.87
C ALA A 111 0.39 1.00 16.78
N HIS A 112 1.04 0.74 15.65
CA HIS A 112 0.38 0.10 14.51
C HIS A 112 1.36 -0.69 13.65
N VAL A 113 0.81 -1.56 12.82
CA VAL A 113 1.47 -2.18 11.68
C VAL A 113 0.57 -2.10 10.46
N ALA A 114 1.09 -1.62 9.33
CA ALA A 114 0.27 -1.32 8.18
C ALA A 114 0.99 -1.51 6.83
N SER A 115 0.20 -1.36 5.75
CA SER A 115 0.60 -1.28 4.34
C SER A 115 1.48 -2.44 3.88
N PRO A 116 0.99 -3.69 4.00
CA PRO A 116 1.73 -4.85 3.54
C PRO A 116 2.03 -4.75 2.04
N ASP A 117 3.25 -5.14 1.64
CA ASP A 117 3.68 -5.32 0.26
C ASP A 117 4.28 -6.72 0.11
N MET A 118 3.62 -7.56 -0.68
CA MET A 118 3.86 -8.99 -0.68
C MET A 118 4.65 -9.43 -1.91
N HIS A 119 5.67 -10.25 -1.68
CA HIS A 119 6.52 -10.81 -2.73
C HIS A 119 6.71 -12.32 -2.54
N ILE A 120 6.82 -13.05 -3.66
CA ILE A 120 7.10 -14.47 -3.68
C ILE A 120 8.52 -14.67 -4.18
N ASP A 121 9.33 -15.33 -3.37
CA ASP A 121 10.66 -15.82 -3.75
C ASP A 121 10.55 -17.33 -4.02
N GLU A 122 10.36 -17.68 -5.29
CA GLU A 122 10.24 -19.07 -5.71
C GLU A 122 11.54 -19.85 -5.47
N SER A 123 12.70 -19.20 -5.60
CA SER A 123 14.00 -19.83 -5.45
C SER A 123 14.25 -20.29 -4.01
N GLN A 124 13.83 -19.49 -3.03
CA GLN A 124 13.94 -19.79 -1.61
C GLN A 124 12.68 -20.42 -1.02
N ARG A 125 11.62 -20.57 -1.83
CA ARG A 125 10.28 -20.95 -1.39
C ARG A 125 9.87 -20.14 -0.18
N GLN A 126 9.76 -18.82 -0.36
CA GLN A 126 9.51 -17.86 0.70
C GLN A 126 8.51 -16.81 0.25
N ILE A 127 7.58 -16.47 1.12
CA ILE A 127 6.68 -15.32 0.98
C ILE A 127 7.26 -14.21 1.86
N ARG A 128 7.48 -13.05 1.26
CA ARG A 128 8.08 -11.89 1.91
C ARG A 128 7.06 -10.77 2.01
N MET A 129 7.02 -10.10 3.15
CA MET A 129 6.14 -8.98 3.42
C MET A 129 6.98 -7.79 3.87
N TYR A 130 6.96 -6.68 3.12
CA TYR A 130 7.36 -5.39 3.65
C TYR A 130 6.16 -4.78 4.36
N TYR A 131 6.38 -4.15 5.49
CA TYR A 131 5.35 -3.51 6.30
C TYR A 131 5.99 -2.38 7.11
N HIS A 132 5.20 -1.40 7.52
CA HIS A 132 5.70 -0.34 8.38
C HIS A 132 4.99 -0.33 9.71
N GLY A 133 5.58 0.38 10.65
CA GLY A 133 5.06 0.61 11.99
C GLY A 133 5.80 1.74 12.68
N LEU A 134 5.39 2.04 13.89
CA LEU A 134 5.90 3.13 14.68
C LEU A 134 7.07 2.67 15.56
N LEU A 135 8.15 3.45 15.57
CA LEU A 135 9.25 3.30 16.52
C LEU A 135 8.92 3.99 17.86
N PRO A 136 9.61 3.62 18.95
CA PRO A 136 9.41 4.27 20.26
C PRO A 136 9.65 5.80 20.27
N ASN A 137 10.42 6.32 19.31
CA ASN A 137 10.67 7.77 19.16
C ASN A 137 9.59 8.48 18.31
N GLY A 138 8.59 7.75 17.81
CA GLY A 138 7.51 8.32 16.99
C GLY A 138 7.75 8.29 15.47
N ASP A 139 8.91 7.87 15.00
CA ASP A 139 9.17 7.72 13.57
C ASP A 139 8.47 6.49 13.01
N GLN A 140 7.91 6.61 11.80
CA GLN A 140 7.39 5.47 11.05
C GLN A 140 8.47 4.94 10.11
N MET A 141 8.74 3.64 10.19
CA MET A 141 9.78 2.99 9.41
C MET A 141 9.30 1.66 8.83
N THR A 142 9.97 1.21 7.78
CA THR A 142 9.70 -0.08 7.14
C THR A 142 10.64 -1.17 7.64
N ARG A 143 10.07 -2.37 7.83
CA ARG A 143 10.78 -3.65 8.04
C ARG A 143 10.31 -4.68 7.01
N VAL A 144 10.98 -5.82 7.00
CA VAL A 144 10.59 -6.98 6.20
C VAL A 144 10.39 -8.19 7.13
N ALA A 145 9.44 -9.03 6.78
CA ALA A 145 9.21 -10.33 7.41
C ALA A 145 9.09 -11.43 6.37
N ASP A 146 9.57 -12.62 6.68
CA ASP A 146 9.54 -13.79 5.81
C ASP A 146 8.63 -14.88 6.37
N SER A 147 7.96 -15.62 5.47
CA SER A 147 7.05 -16.71 5.80
C SER A 147 7.23 -17.90 4.86
N LYS A 148 6.90 -19.11 5.33
CA LYS A 148 6.83 -20.33 4.51
C LYS A 148 5.41 -20.73 4.12
N ASP A 149 4.41 -20.13 4.73
CA ASP A 149 3.00 -20.46 4.55
C ASP A 149 2.09 -19.26 4.24
N GLY A 150 2.63 -18.02 4.38
CA GLY A 150 1.87 -16.79 4.23
C GLY A 150 0.94 -16.48 5.41
N LEU A 151 0.96 -17.29 6.47
CA LEU A 151 0.11 -17.14 7.64
C LEU A 151 0.90 -16.72 8.88
N SER A 152 2.15 -17.19 8.99
CA SER A 152 3.06 -16.90 10.10
C SER A 152 4.31 -16.23 9.56
N PHE A 153 4.57 -14.99 9.96
CA PHE A 153 5.71 -14.19 9.50
C PHE A 153 6.78 -14.06 10.58
N ASN A 154 8.03 -14.10 10.15
CA ASN A 154 9.22 -13.91 10.99
C ASN A 154 9.88 -12.56 10.65
N PRO A 155 9.63 -11.49 11.43
CA PRO A 155 10.20 -10.16 11.23
C PRO A 155 11.72 -10.14 11.30
N LYS A 156 12.33 -9.27 10.48
CA LYS A 156 13.77 -9.02 10.49
C LYS A 156 14.08 -7.72 11.21
N ALA A 157 15.15 -7.73 11.99
CA ALA A 157 15.54 -6.60 12.84
C ALA A 157 15.96 -5.32 12.09
N PRO A 158 16.60 -5.34 10.91
CA PRO A 158 16.99 -4.12 10.21
C PRO A 158 15.79 -3.23 9.86
N LEU A 159 15.98 -1.91 10.04
CA LEU A 159 15.12 -0.88 9.47
C LEU A 159 15.57 -0.65 8.02
N LEU A 160 14.62 -0.58 7.10
CA LEU A 160 14.91 -0.52 5.67
C LEU A 160 14.80 0.90 5.09
N GLY A 161 13.96 1.75 5.69
CA GLY A 161 13.73 3.11 5.23
C GLY A 161 12.38 3.65 5.69
N PRO A 162 11.89 4.75 5.07
CA PRO A 162 10.60 5.37 5.37
C PRO A 162 9.41 4.41 5.22
N PRO A 163 8.21 4.76 5.71
CA PRO A 163 7.03 3.90 5.59
C PRO A 163 6.57 3.73 4.14
N TYR A 164 5.69 2.75 3.91
CA TYR A 164 5.05 2.49 2.61
C TYR A 164 5.99 1.97 1.53
N PHE A 165 6.86 1.02 1.81
CA PHE A 165 7.62 0.37 0.74
C PHE A 165 6.70 -0.36 -0.24
N ARG A 166 6.95 -0.15 -1.53
CA ARG A 166 6.52 -0.97 -2.66
C ARG A 166 7.74 -1.34 -3.44
N VAL A 167 8.02 -2.62 -3.54
CA VAL A 167 9.32 -3.14 -3.94
C VAL A 167 9.25 -3.77 -5.34
N PHE A 168 10.32 -3.67 -6.12
CA PHE A 168 10.45 -4.34 -7.41
C PHE A 168 11.90 -4.60 -7.75
N GLU A 169 12.13 -5.53 -8.66
CA GLU A 169 13.46 -5.83 -9.19
C GLU A 169 13.67 -5.13 -10.52
N TYR A 170 14.87 -4.56 -10.72
CA TYR A 170 15.33 -4.10 -12.02
C TYR A 170 16.86 -4.23 -12.13
N GLY A 171 17.33 -4.89 -13.21
CA GLY A 171 18.74 -5.21 -13.37
C GLY A 171 19.25 -6.09 -12.22
N GLN A 172 20.26 -5.62 -11.52
CA GLN A 172 20.85 -6.30 -10.36
C GLN A 172 20.46 -5.67 -9.01
N TRP A 173 19.43 -4.84 -9.01
CA TRP A 173 18.99 -4.10 -7.86
C TRP A 173 17.57 -4.46 -7.44
N ILE A 174 17.33 -4.38 -6.16
CA ILE A 174 16.01 -4.34 -5.54
C ILE A 174 15.71 -2.87 -5.27
N TYR A 175 14.68 -2.34 -5.90
CA TYR A 175 14.21 -0.98 -5.71
C TYR A 175 12.98 -0.95 -4.80
N ALA A 176 12.80 0.15 -4.10
CA ALA A 176 11.60 0.44 -3.36
C ALA A 176 11.18 1.90 -3.61
N ILE A 177 9.87 2.15 -3.75
CA ILE A 177 9.29 3.47 -3.57
C ILE A 177 8.66 3.51 -2.19
N SER A 178 8.83 4.62 -1.49
CA SER A 178 8.26 4.84 -0.16
C SER A 178 7.27 6.01 -0.17
N TRP A 179 6.74 6.33 0.99
CA TRP A 179 5.83 7.46 1.18
C TRP A 179 6.34 8.73 0.49
N ARG A 180 5.44 9.49 -0.14
CA ARG A 180 5.72 10.69 -0.94
C ARG A 180 6.61 10.46 -2.18
N GLY A 181 6.81 9.21 -2.60
CA GLY A 181 7.50 8.92 -3.85
C GLY A 181 9.03 8.89 -3.77
N ALA A 182 9.62 8.79 -2.58
CA ALA A 182 11.06 8.64 -2.44
C ALA A 182 11.50 7.23 -2.87
N PHE A 183 12.48 7.14 -3.79
CA PHE A 183 13.07 5.88 -4.22
C PHE A 183 14.28 5.49 -3.38
N LEU A 184 14.39 4.18 -3.14
CA LEU A 184 15.54 3.54 -2.50
C LEU A 184 15.91 2.30 -3.32
N ARG A 185 17.16 1.81 -3.15
CA ARG A 185 17.59 0.53 -3.75
C ARG A 185 18.54 -0.23 -2.83
N ALA A 186 18.60 -1.55 -3.03
CA ALA A 186 19.48 -2.46 -2.31
C ALA A 186 20.02 -3.55 -3.22
N ARG A 187 21.05 -4.27 -2.79
CA ARG A 187 21.57 -5.45 -3.49
C ARG A 187 20.82 -6.74 -3.14
N ASN A 188 20.05 -6.73 -2.08
CA ASN A 188 19.26 -7.87 -1.66
C ASN A 188 17.96 -7.43 -0.97
N TRP A 189 17.01 -8.33 -0.85
CA TRP A 189 15.67 -8.10 -0.32
C TRP A 189 15.61 -7.63 1.14
N HIS A 190 16.65 -7.85 1.91
CA HIS A 190 16.71 -7.47 3.32
C HIS A 190 17.53 -6.18 3.55
N GLY A 191 17.91 -5.50 2.48
CA GLY A 191 18.72 -4.28 2.53
C GLY A 191 20.22 -4.54 2.81
N PRO A 192 20.97 -3.52 3.23
CA PRO A 192 20.51 -2.16 3.44
C PRO A 192 20.07 -1.46 2.15
N PHE A 193 19.05 -0.60 2.26
CA PHE A 193 18.62 0.26 1.17
C PHE A 193 19.32 1.60 1.23
N GLU A 194 19.82 2.08 0.09
CA GLU A 194 20.34 3.44 -0.09
C GLU A 194 19.27 4.32 -0.73
N ALA A 195 19.08 5.52 -0.21
CA ALA A 195 18.11 6.47 -0.76
C ALA A 195 18.68 7.15 -2.01
N GLN A 196 17.80 7.44 -2.97
CA GLN A 196 18.08 8.32 -4.10
C GLN A 196 18.39 9.74 -3.60
N HIS A 197 19.18 10.50 -4.35
CA HIS A 197 19.39 11.91 -4.05
C HIS A 197 18.06 12.67 -4.18
N ALA A 198 17.64 13.38 -3.15
CA ALA A 198 16.38 14.13 -3.12
C ALA A 198 16.48 15.47 -3.87
N PRO A 199 15.39 15.97 -4.51
CA PRO A 199 14.10 15.29 -4.65
C PRO A 199 14.14 14.23 -5.74
N GLY A 200 13.60 13.04 -5.43
CA GLY A 200 13.45 11.97 -6.42
C GLY A 200 12.37 12.29 -7.46
N PRO A 201 12.39 11.67 -8.65
CA PRO A 201 11.53 12.00 -9.77
C PRO A 201 10.03 11.87 -9.49
N ALA A 202 9.61 10.91 -8.68
CA ALA A 202 8.20 10.76 -8.33
C ALA A 202 7.73 11.80 -7.29
N MET A 203 8.63 12.41 -6.55
CA MET A 203 8.29 13.46 -5.57
C MET A 203 7.90 14.77 -6.27
N CYS A 204 8.36 14.99 -7.50
CA CYS A 204 8.14 16.22 -8.26
C CYS A 204 6.93 16.14 -9.21
N LEU A 205 6.10 15.08 -9.14
CA LEU A 205 4.97 14.89 -10.07
C LEU A 205 3.92 16.01 -10.02
N PHE A 206 3.81 16.74 -8.90
CA PHE A 206 2.90 17.86 -8.70
C PHE A 206 3.64 19.12 -8.18
N ASP A 207 4.86 19.35 -8.63
CA ASP A 207 5.62 20.57 -8.28
C ASP A 207 5.13 21.78 -9.10
N ASP A 208 3.81 21.99 -9.12
CA ASP A 208 3.10 23.03 -9.87
C ASP A 208 2.41 24.06 -8.94
N GLY A 209 2.61 23.91 -7.62
CA GLY A 209 1.97 24.75 -6.62
C GLY A 209 0.50 24.41 -6.35
N SER A 210 -0.02 23.31 -6.86
CA SER A 210 -1.40 22.84 -6.63
C SER A 210 -1.68 22.44 -5.20
N GLY A 211 -0.66 22.11 -4.42
CA GLY A 211 -0.79 21.54 -3.07
C GLY A 211 -1.20 20.06 -3.07
N ILE A 212 -1.16 19.41 -4.23
CA ILE A 212 -1.41 17.98 -4.37
C ILE A 212 -0.10 17.22 -4.11
N GLU A 213 -0.13 16.21 -3.25
CA GLU A 213 1.03 15.37 -2.92
C GLU A 213 0.72 13.89 -3.08
N LEU A 214 1.66 13.15 -3.70
CA LEU A 214 1.59 11.69 -3.79
C LEU A 214 1.59 11.07 -2.39
N ARG A 215 0.66 10.09 -2.16
CA ARG A 215 0.60 9.42 -0.85
C ARG A 215 0.73 7.90 -0.94
N HIS A 216 -0.14 7.19 -1.53
CA HIS A 216 -0.18 5.72 -1.50
C HIS A 216 0.23 5.13 -2.86
N PRO A 217 1.52 4.87 -3.10
CA PRO A 217 1.98 4.32 -4.38
C PRO A 217 1.83 2.79 -4.43
N THR A 218 1.70 2.27 -5.64
CA THR A 218 2.00 0.89 -6.02
C THR A 218 2.67 0.87 -7.39
N LEU A 219 3.32 -0.23 -7.73
CA LEU A 219 4.17 -0.32 -8.92
C LEU A 219 3.82 -1.55 -9.75
N TYR A 220 3.96 -1.40 -11.07
CA TYR A 220 4.00 -2.50 -12.00
C TYR A 220 5.13 -2.29 -12.99
N ARG A 221 6.00 -3.28 -13.15
CA ARG A 221 7.10 -3.24 -14.11
C ARG A 221 6.82 -4.08 -15.33
N GLN A 222 6.93 -3.48 -16.51
CA GLN A 222 6.83 -4.16 -17.80
C GLN A 222 8.11 -3.89 -18.61
N GLY A 223 9.03 -4.84 -18.61
CA GLY A 223 10.35 -4.65 -19.23
C GLY A 223 11.11 -3.50 -18.56
N ASP A 224 11.46 -2.47 -19.35
CA ASP A 224 12.14 -1.26 -18.88
C ASP A 224 11.15 -0.13 -18.53
N VAL A 225 9.85 -0.37 -18.59
CA VAL A 225 8.85 0.62 -18.21
C VAL A 225 8.36 0.31 -16.78
N LEU A 226 8.43 1.33 -15.93
CA LEU A 226 7.86 1.31 -14.59
C LEU A 226 6.58 2.12 -14.59
N HIS A 227 5.47 1.47 -14.30
CA HIS A 227 4.16 2.08 -14.10
C HIS A 227 3.96 2.34 -12.61
N LEU A 228 3.60 3.58 -12.28
CA LEU A 228 3.32 4.05 -10.94
C LEU A 228 1.82 4.36 -10.84
N PHE A 229 1.15 3.71 -9.91
CA PHE A 229 -0.25 3.97 -9.56
C PHE A 229 -0.28 4.54 -8.15
N PHE A 230 -1.06 5.58 -7.91
CA PHE A 230 -1.05 6.26 -6.63
C PHE A 230 -2.32 7.07 -6.40
N SER A 231 -2.56 7.46 -5.16
CA SER A 231 -3.52 8.49 -4.79
C SER A 231 -2.81 9.71 -4.21
N CYS A 232 -3.54 10.80 -3.98
CA CYS A 232 -2.94 12.06 -3.57
C CYS A 232 -3.71 12.74 -2.45
N THR A 233 -2.99 13.28 -1.47
CA THR A 233 -3.53 14.32 -0.61
C THR A 233 -3.68 15.61 -1.38
N GLY A 234 -4.63 16.48 -0.97
CA GLY A 234 -4.93 17.74 -1.67
C GLY A 234 -5.88 17.58 -2.86
N ASP A 235 -6.12 16.38 -3.37
CA ASP A 235 -7.10 16.12 -4.44
C ASP A 235 -8.54 16.21 -3.94
N CYS A 236 -9.49 16.53 -4.83
CA CYS A 236 -10.92 16.71 -4.50
C CYS A 236 -11.84 16.16 -5.61
N PRO A 237 -12.44 14.97 -5.40
CA PRO A 237 -12.16 13.96 -4.38
C PRO A 237 -10.83 13.24 -4.63
N GLU A 238 -10.29 12.52 -3.65
CA GLU A 238 -9.11 11.68 -3.85
C GLU A 238 -9.39 10.55 -4.84
N ARG A 239 -8.50 10.37 -5.82
CA ARG A 239 -8.65 9.47 -6.98
C ARG A 239 -7.38 8.64 -7.18
N VAL A 240 -7.48 7.61 -8.02
CA VAL A 240 -6.31 6.84 -8.44
C VAL A 240 -5.75 7.41 -9.73
N TYR A 241 -4.46 7.70 -9.69
CA TYR A 241 -3.66 8.22 -10.80
C TYR A 241 -2.70 7.17 -11.33
N HIS A 242 -2.27 7.37 -12.55
CA HIS A 242 -1.19 6.63 -13.19
C HIS A 242 -0.16 7.59 -13.76
N SER A 243 1.10 7.23 -13.63
CA SER A 243 2.25 7.81 -14.32
C SER A 243 3.22 6.69 -14.69
N GLN A 244 4.14 6.93 -15.61
CA GLN A 244 5.13 5.95 -15.99
C GLN A 244 6.48 6.59 -16.30
N CYS A 245 7.55 5.83 -16.11
CA CYS A 245 8.88 6.20 -16.55
C CYS A 245 9.57 5.06 -17.31
N ARG A 246 10.52 5.39 -18.17
CA ARG A 246 11.46 4.42 -18.73
C ARG A 246 12.66 4.35 -17.81
N MET A 247 12.90 3.17 -17.24
CA MET A 247 14.04 2.90 -16.38
C MET A 247 15.30 2.72 -17.20
N HIS A 248 16.43 3.13 -16.63
CA HIS A 248 17.79 2.92 -17.15
C HIS A 248 18.76 2.88 -15.95
N ASP A 249 20.05 2.63 -16.21
CA ASP A 249 21.05 2.39 -15.16
C ASP A 249 21.25 3.58 -14.22
N ASP A 250 21.10 4.80 -14.72
CA ASP A 250 21.13 6.01 -13.92
C ASP A 250 19.74 6.33 -13.37
N TRP A 251 19.45 5.81 -12.19
CA TRP A 251 18.14 5.96 -11.56
C TRP A 251 17.85 7.40 -11.08
N ASP A 252 18.86 8.23 -10.88
CA ASP A 252 18.70 9.63 -10.51
C ASP A 252 18.13 10.49 -11.66
N CYS A 253 18.17 9.95 -12.89
CA CYS A 253 17.63 10.56 -14.10
C CYS A 253 16.31 9.92 -14.60
N TRP A 254 15.63 9.12 -13.79
CA TRP A 254 14.30 8.63 -14.16
C TRP A 254 13.30 9.76 -14.18
N GLU A 255 12.53 9.88 -15.27
CA GLU A 255 11.51 10.91 -15.45
C GLU A 255 10.14 10.27 -15.62
N PHE A 256 9.20 10.67 -14.77
CA PHE A 256 7.82 10.21 -14.84
C PHE A 256 6.99 11.10 -15.75
N SER A 257 6.08 10.49 -16.51
CA SER A 257 5.10 11.21 -17.33
C SER A 257 4.13 12.00 -16.45
N GLN A 258 3.44 13.00 -17.05
CA GLN A 258 2.36 13.69 -16.35
C GLN A 258 1.31 12.70 -15.85
N PRO A 259 0.84 12.82 -14.60
CA PRO A 259 -0.18 11.97 -14.03
C PRO A 259 -1.50 12.00 -14.79
N GLN A 260 -2.12 10.84 -14.95
CA GLN A 260 -3.46 10.69 -15.54
C GLN A 260 -4.38 10.03 -14.53
N ILE A 261 -5.60 10.53 -14.37
CA ILE A 261 -6.64 9.91 -13.56
C ILE A 261 -7.11 8.66 -14.29
N ILE A 262 -7.09 7.51 -13.61
CA ILE A 262 -7.55 6.24 -14.16
C ILE A 262 -8.80 5.70 -13.47
N LEU A 263 -9.06 6.12 -12.22
CA LEU A 263 -10.24 5.71 -11.47
C LEU A 263 -10.69 6.82 -10.53
N SER A 264 -12.01 7.12 -10.54
CA SER A 264 -12.65 8.09 -9.65
C SER A 264 -13.81 7.42 -8.91
N PRO A 265 -14.28 7.92 -7.75
CA PRO A 265 -15.45 7.34 -7.07
C PRO A 265 -16.73 7.43 -7.94
N GLU A 266 -17.35 6.28 -8.24
CA GLU A 266 -18.56 6.17 -9.08
C GLU A 266 -19.67 5.34 -8.42
N LEU A 267 -19.33 4.45 -7.49
CA LEU A 267 -20.29 3.57 -6.83
C LEU A 267 -20.63 4.08 -5.42
N THR A 268 -21.80 3.77 -4.91
CA THR A 268 -22.23 4.20 -3.57
C THR A 268 -21.27 3.73 -2.47
N TRP A 269 -20.77 2.50 -2.57
CA TRP A 269 -19.81 2.00 -1.62
C TRP A 269 -18.42 2.71 -1.69
N GLU A 270 -18.16 3.44 -2.76
CA GLU A 270 -16.98 4.32 -2.92
C GLU A 270 -17.20 5.73 -2.37
N GLY A 271 -18.38 5.99 -1.81
CA GLY A 271 -18.72 7.25 -1.15
C GLY A 271 -19.41 8.29 -2.05
N THR A 272 -19.99 7.91 -3.22
CA THR A 272 -20.66 8.88 -4.09
C THR A 272 -21.93 9.46 -3.50
N ASP A 273 -22.47 8.87 -2.44
CA ASP A 273 -23.54 9.39 -1.61
C ASP A 273 -23.11 10.54 -0.68
N LEU A 274 -21.81 10.84 -0.63
CA LEU A 274 -21.20 11.88 0.18
C LEU A 274 -20.71 13.04 -0.67
N ALA A 275 -20.57 14.21 -0.06
CA ALA A 275 -19.96 15.37 -0.71
C ALA A 275 -18.48 15.09 -1.02
N ALA A 276 -18.00 15.58 -2.15
CA ALA A 276 -16.57 15.61 -2.44
C ALA A 276 -15.89 16.64 -1.53
N THR A 277 -14.82 16.25 -0.89
CA THR A 277 -14.00 17.10 -0.03
C THR A 277 -12.54 16.96 -0.42
N THR A 278 -11.74 17.95 -0.11
CA THR A 278 -10.29 17.88 -0.31
C THR A 278 -9.69 16.87 0.62
N SER A 279 -8.93 15.94 0.06
CA SER A 279 -8.24 14.90 0.82
C SER A 279 -7.16 15.49 1.74
N VAL A 280 -7.06 14.93 2.94
CA VAL A 280 -6.10 15.35 3.95
C VAL A 280 -5.18 14.20 4.37
N VAL A 281 -4.03 14.54 4.93
CA VAL A 281 -3.08 13.56 5.50
C VAL A 281 -3.74 12.79 6.65
N GLY A 282 -3.43 11.50 6.77
CA GLY A 282 -3.86 10.64 7.87
C GLY A 282 -4.97 9.68 7.50
N ALA A 283 -5.48 8.98 8.53
CA ALA A 283 -6.53 7.98 8.39
C ALA A 283 -7.87 8.60 8.00
N ALA A 284 -8.65 7.88 7.20
CA ALA A 284 -10.07 8.16 7.07
C ALA A 284 -10.82 7.55 8.26
N ASP A 285 -11.17 8.36 9.25
CA ASP A 285 -11.89 7.90 10.45
C ASP A 285 -13.39 7.64 10.19
N SER A 286 -13.90 8.03 9.01
CA SER A 286 -15.26 7.80 8.53
C SER A 286 -15.27 7.60 7.03
N ARG A 287 -16.43 7.22 6.47
CA ARG A 287 -16.59 7.14 5.01
C ARG A 287 -16.41 8.52 4.37
N LEU A 288 -15.62 8.57 3.30
CA LEU A 288 -15.37 9.76 2.48
C LEU A 288 -15.60 9.40 1.00
N ARG A 289 -15.86 10.39 0.15
CA ARG A 289 -15.91 10.17 -1.30
C ARG A 289 -14.51 10.14 -1.88
N GLU A 290 -13.79 9.02 -1.66
CA GLU A 290 -12.37 8.92 -2.01
C GLU A 290 -11.99 7.48 -2.40
N LEU A 291 -11.02 7.34 -3.31
CA LEU A 291 -10.31 6.11 -3.63
C LEU A 291 -8.85 6.24 -3.22
N ARG A 292 -8.35 5.26 -2.45
CA ARG A 292 -7.01 5.27 -1.86
C ARG A 292 -6.30 3.93 -2.04
N ASP A 293 -5.03 3.87 -1.65
CA ASP A 293 -4.23 2.65 -1.48
C ASP A 293 -4.34 1.67 -2.65
N PRO A 294 -3.93 2.04 -3.86
CA PRO A 294 -3.90 1.10 -4.96
C PRO A 294 -2.92 -0.05 -4.69
N GLY A 295 -3.28 -1.26 -5.11
CA GLY A 295 -2.43 -2.45 -5.11
C GLY A 295 -2.54 -3.16 -6.44
N ILE A 296 -1.43 -3.58 -7.05
CA ILE A 296 -1.42 -4.27 -8.34
C ILE A 296 -1.20 -5.77 -8.14
N PHE A 297 -1.97 -6.54 -8.89
CA PHE A 297 -1.78 -7.99 -9.02
C PHE A 297 -1.84 -8.39 -10.49
N VAL A 298 -0.95 -9.27 -10.92
CA VAL A 298 -0.86 -9.73 -12.32
C VAL A 298 -0.99 -11.24 -12.37
N GLU A 299 -1.88 -11.72 -13.20
CA GLU A 299 -2.06 -13.15 -13.47
C GLU A 299 -2.54 -13.37 -14.91
N ASP A 300 -1.97 -14.36 -15.60
CA ASP A 300 -2.33 -14.78 -16.95
C ASP A 300 -2.38 -13.61 -17.96
N GLY A 301 -1.43 -12.68 -17.85
CA GLY A 301 -1.32 -11.51 -18.72
C GLY A 301 -2.37 -10.42 -18.46
N LYS A 302 -3.19 -10.57 -17.43
CA LYS A 302 -4.16 -9.55 -16.98
C LYS A 302 -3.61 -8.81 -15.77
N ILE A 303 -3.87 -7.52 -15.72
CA ILE A 303 -3.44 -6.65 -14.65
C ILE A 303 -4.68 -6.22 -13.86
N TYR A 304 -4.66 -6.45 -12.56
CA TYR A 304 -5.73 -6.13 -11.64
C TYR A 304 -5.29 -5.03 -10.69
N LEU A 305 -6.16 -4.05 -10.50
CA LEU A 305 -6.03 -2.97 -9.54
C LEU A 305 -6.98 -3.25 -8.36
N PHE A 306 -6.40 -3.46 -7.19
CA PHE A 306 -7.13 -3.44 -5.93
C PHE A 306 -7.02 -2.03 -5.36
N TYR A 307 -8.08 -1.54 -4.72
CA TYR A 307 -8.11 -0.17 -4.19
C TYR A 307 -9.04 -0.05 -2.99
N SER A 308 -8.73 0.86 -2.09
CA SER A 308 -9.63 1.21 -0.99
C SER A 308 -10.67 2.22 -1.46
N GLY A 309 -11.92 2.00 -1.09
CA GLY A 309 -13.05 2.88 -1.41
C GLY A 309 -13.70 3.47 -0.17
N ALA A 310 -14.48 4.54 -0.38
CA ALA A 310 -15.07 5.39 0.66
C ALA A 310 -14.04 5.85 1.70
N GLY A 311 -12.93 6.39 1.22
CA GLY A 311 -11.72 6.61 1.99
C GLY A 311 -11.01 5.27 2.24
N GLU A 312 -11.08 4.75 3.44
CA GLU A 312 -10.45 3.48 3.85
C GLU A 312 -11.49 2.52 4.44
N SER A 313 -12.69 2.40 3.81
CA SER A 313 -13.80 1.64 4.40
C SER A 313 -14.05 0.28 3.75
N ALA A 314 -13.49 0.02 2.57
CA ALA A 314 -13.70 -1.24 1.85
C ALA A 314 -12.64 -1.41 0.76
N ILE A 315 -12.47 -2.62 0.23
CA ILE A 315 -11.58 -2.90 -0.92
C ILE A 315 -12.39 -3.36 -2.11
N GLY A 316 -12.11 -2.76 -3.27
CA GLY A 316 -12.64 -3.14 -4.59
C GLY A 316 -11.58 -3.70 -5.52
N ILE A 317 -12.04 -4.16 -6.69
CA ILE A 317 -11.19 -4.71 -7.75
C ILE A 317 -11.61 -4.18 -9.12
N ALA A 318 -10.63 -3.75 -9.91
CA ALA A 318 -10.78 -3.38 -11.32
C ALA A 318 -9.74 -4.12 -12.18
N GLN A 319 -9.98 -4.25 -13.46
CA GLN A 319 -9.00 -4.70 -14.45
C GLN A 319 -8.42 -3.47 -15.15
N LEU A 320 -7.13 -3.49 -15.41
CA LEU A 320 -6.43 -2.45 -16.19
C LEU A 320 -6.13 -2.96 -17.60
N ASP A 321 -6.50 -2.17 -18.59
CA ASP A 321 -6.20 -2.42 -19.99
C ASP A 321 -5.41 -1.25 -20.59
N GLY A 322 -4.58 -1.50 -21.61
CA GLY A 322 -3.79 -0.47 -22.28
C GLY A 322 -2.38 -0.22 -21.71
N LEU A 323 -1.90 -1.14 -20.85
CA LEU A 323 -0.52 -1.16 -20.33
C LEU A 323 0.40 -1.99 -21.22
#